data_6ac2cd71f96ba20edc08a83f3b296333
#
_entry.id   6ac2cd71f96ba20edc08a83f3b296333
#
_cell.length_a   1.000
_cell.length_b   1.000
_cell.length_c   1.000
_cell.angle_alpha   90.00
_cell.angle_beta   90.00
_cell.angle_gamma   90.00
#
_symmetry.space_group_name_H-M   'P 1'
#
loop_
_entity.id
_entity.type
_entity.pdbx_description
1 polymer ?
#
loop_
_entity_poly.entity_id
_entity_poly.type
_entity_poly.pdbx_seq_one_letter_code
_entity_poly.pdbx_strand_id
1 'polypeptide(L)'
;MTESWIHPSAVLLLGAVILPLLPRAVRRVFIVLVPVLAFGAVLLMQGHNGVYGVVPFMNWELTFGRVDALSLVFAYIMTLMCLIGSIYGLHVEEAAQHSAAWIYVAGSLGVIFCGDYLTLFLFWEMMAFSSVFLVWFRRRKQSLASGYRYLLVHTAGGLLLLAGLVLRYKATGDLNFGPIGVADPQLYTYLIMAGFILNAAVPPLHAWLPDAYGEATVTGAVFMCAFTTKTAVYVLARSFAGMEILVPLGVCMALYGVVYAVLENDARRLLAYHIISQVGYMVAAVGIGTPLAINGACAHAFAHILYKGLLFMGCGSVLHMTGVSKFTELGGLYKKMPKTFVFTLVGGLSISAFPLFSGFVTKAMIVAAGFEAHNYWAGFLLTLASAGTFLHTGLKVPYFIWFGKNNCSQKTWERAGDPPLNMQVAMAVAAFLCIFIGCYTPYLYDMLPFPDVAAQYHPYSAAHISETLQILLFTALGFFLLLKKLTPEPTISLDLDWFYRMGGRLFYWFARKPVQSVDNAVGEAWNRQGIVPLMRTARFWSWFDWHGIDTVVDGTARGVRALGGVLRLVQSGSLQINIISMAAVVALVLTLLAFV
;
A
#
# COMPACT_ATOMS: atom_id res chain seq x y z
N MET A 1 -5.41 18.18 -32.57
CA MET A 1 -6.54 17.28 -32.35
C MET A 1 -6.29 16.62 -31.01
N THR A 2 -7.09 16.93 -30.00
CA THR A 2 -7.04 16.23 -28.71
C THR A 2 -7.57 14.84 -28.95
N GLU A 3 -6.67 13.87 -29.19
CA GLU A 3 -7.05 12.47 -29.20
C GLU A 3 -7.71 12.13 -27.87
N SER A 4 -8.87 11.54 -27.93
CA SER A 4 -9.67 11.15 -26.77
C SER A 4 -8.93 10.02 -26.02
N TRP A 5 -8.09 10.42 -25.06
CA TRP A 5 -7.38 9.50 -24.21
C TRP A 5 -8.21 9.18 -22.95
N ILE A 6 -8.40 7.91 -22.65
CA ILE A 6 -9.15 7.46 -21.48
C ILE A 6 -8.17 6.83 -20.50
N HIS A 7 -8.00 7.47 -19.34
CA HIS A 7 -7.15 6.94 -18.29
C HIS A 7 -7.77 5.66 -17.67
N PRO A 8 -7.09 4.50 -17.67
CA PRO A 8 -7.66 3.26 -17.13
C PRO A 8 -7.96 3.34 -15.62
N SER A 9 -7.24 4.17 -14.85
CA SER A 9 -7.59 4.43 -13.46
C SER A 9 -8.95 5.11 -13.31
N ALA A 10 -9.32 6.02 -14.22
CA ALA A 10 -10.62 6.68 -14.16
C ALA A 10 -11.76 5.67 -14.36
N VAL A 11 -11.60 4.71 -15.25
CA VAL A 11 -12.57 3.62 -15.47
C VAL A 11 -12.78 2.82 -14.19
N LEU A 12 -11.69 2.44 -13.51
CA LEU A 12 -11.74 1.68 -12.25
C LEU A 12 -12.32 2.49 -11.10
N LEU A 13 -11.95 3.78 -10.98
CA LEU A 13 -12.47 4.66 -9.92
C LEU A 13 -13.97 4.90 -10.08
N LEU A 14 -14.43 5.18 -11.29
CA LEU A 14 -15.87 5.31 -11.59
C LEU A 14 -16.59 4.00 -11.30
N GLY A 15 -16.02 2.87 -11.73
CA GLY A 15 -16.55 1.55 -11.44
C GLY A 15 -16.67 1.29 -9.94
N ALA A 16 -15.65 1.66 -9.16
CA ALA A 16 -15.64 1.49 -7.71
C ALA A 16 -16.73 2.29 -6.97
N VAL A 17 -17.04 3.48 -7.48
CA VAL A 17 -18.12 4.33 -6.93
C VAL A 17 -19.50 3.79 -7.32
N ILE A 18 -19.66 3.34 -8.56
CA ILE A 18 -20.95 2.85 -9.08
C ILE A 18 -21.32 1.49 -8.50
N LEU A 19 -20.36 0.58 -8.32
CA LEU A 19 -20.61 -0.81 -7.93
C LEU A 19 -21.49 -0.98 -6.69
N PRO A 20 -21.29 -0.26 -5.57
CA PRO A 20 -22.14 -0.40 -4.38
C PRO A 20 -23.61 -0.02 -4.61
N LEU A 21 -23.85 0.86 -5.58
CA LEU A 21 -25.18 1.39 -5.91
C LEU A 21 -26.01 0.41 -6.76
N LEU A 22 -25.36 -0.58 -7.40
CA LEU A 22 -26.02 -1.52 -8.31
C LEU A 22 -26.79 -2.63 -7.57
N PRO A 23 -27.91 -3.13 -8.13
CA PRO A 23 -28.58 -4.34 -7.66
C PRO A 23 -27.68 -5.57 -7.78
N ARG A 24 -27.85 -6.54 -6.88
CA ARG A 24 -27.02 -7.78 -6.84
C ARG A 24 -26.95 -8.53 -8.17
N ALA A 25 -28.04 -8.60 -8.91
CA ALA A 25 -28.10 -9.29 -10.20
C ALA A 25 -27.14 -8.70 -11.25
N VAL A 26 -27.03 -7.36 -11.29
CA VAL A 26 -26.19 -6.63 -12.25
C VAL A 26 -24.73 -6.59 -11.80
N ARG A 27 -24.46 -6.63 -10.49
CA ARG A 27 -23.11 -6.53 -9.92
C ARG A 27 -22.13 -7.54 -10.51
N ARG A 28 -22.56 -8.81 -10.69
CA ARG A 28 -21.67 -9.88 -11.21
C ARG A 28 -21.16 -9.57 -12.61
N VAL A 29 -22.01 -9.06 -13.48
CA VAL A 29 -21.62 -8.66 -14.83
C VAL A 29 -20.71 -7.42 -14.75
N PHE A 30 -21.09 -6.44 -13.93
CA PHE A 30 -20.34 -5.20 -13.77
C PHE A 30 -18.93 -5.43 -13.19
N ILE A 31 -18.75 -6.39 -12.29
CA ILE A 31 -17.44 -6.79 -11.71
C ILE A 31 -16.49 -7.29 -12.80
N VAL A 32 -16.97 -7.88 -13.87
CA VAL A 32 -16.14 -8.33 -15.01
C VAL A 32 -16.00 -7.20 -16.04
N LEU A 33 -17.08 -6.47 -16.32
CA LEU A 33 -17.11 -5.44 -17.35
C LEU A 33 -16.11 -4.31 -17.10
N VAL A 34 -16.05 -3.79 -15.88
CA VAL A 34 -15.17 -2.64 -15.55
C VAL A 34 -13.69 -2.95 -15.79
N PRO A 35 -13.11 -4.07 -15.30
CA PRO A 35 -11.74 -4.45 -15.65
C PRO A 35 -11.52 -4.73 -17.14
N VAL A 36 -12.51 -5.28 -17.86
CA VAL A 36 -12.45 -5.44 -19.33
C VAL A 36 -12.34 -4.09 -20.02
N LEU A 37 -13.13 -3.10 -19.61
CA LEU A 37 -13.05 -1.73 -20.15
C LEU A 37 -11.71 -1.07 -19.82
N ALA A 38 -11.19 -1.26 -18.61
CA ALA A 38 -9.89 -0.75 -18.22
C ALA A 38 -8.75 -1.40 -19.04
N PHE A 39 -8.83 -2.71 -19.28
CA PHE A 39 -7.89 -3.41 -20.16
C PHE A 39 -8.00 -2.93 -21.61
N GLY A 40 -9.23 -2.79 -22.12
CA GLY A 40 -9.51 -2.22 -23.45
C GLY A 40 -8.93 -0.82 -23.62
N ALA A 41 -9.02 0.04 -22.60
CA ALA A 41 -8.42 1.38 -22.62
C ALA A 41 -6.88 1.30 -22.79
N VAL A 42 -6.21 0.34 -22.13
CA VAL A 42 -4.76 0.13 -22.29
C VAL A 42 -4.42 -0.40 -23.69
N LEU A 43 -5.23 -1.31 -24.24
CA LEU A 43 -5.03 -1.81 -25.62
C LEU A 43 -5.12 -0.69 -26.65
N LEU A 44 -6.03 0.26 -26.47
CA LEU A 44 -6.19 1.43 -27.36
C LEU A 44 -5.01 2.41 -27.29
N MET A 45 -4.17 2.33 -26.27
CA MET A 45 -2.94 3.14 -26.16
C MET A 45 -1.76 2.59 -26.96
N GLN A 46 -1.87 1.37 -27.46
CA GLN A 46 -0.80 0.73 -28.24
C GLN A 46 -0.50 1.55 -29.50
N GLY A 47 0.77 1.88 -29.71
CA GLY A 47 1.21 2.72 -30.85
C GLY A 47 0.99 4.24 -30.67
N HIS A 48 0.41 4.68 -29.55
CA HIS A 48 0.14 6.08 -29.26
C HIS A 48 1.02 6.59 -28.10
N ASN A 49 2.33 6.53 -28.27
CA ASN A 49 3.26 7.07 -27.28
C ASN A 49 3.13 8.60 -27.19
N GLY A 50 3.15 9.14 -25.98
CA GLY A 50 3.01 10.59 -25.78
C GLY A 50 2.63 10.99 -24.36
N VAL A 51 2.34 12.28 -24.21
CA VAL A 51 1.91 12.91 -22.98
C VAL A 51 0.46 13.37 -23.14
N TYR A 52 -0.39 12.98 -22.20
CA TYR A 52 -1.85 13.21 -22.21
C TYR A 52 -2.32 13.70 -20.85
N GLY A 53 -3.48 14.35 -20.82
CA GLY A 53 -4.13 14.74 -19.57
C GLY A 53 -3.30 15.70 -18.73
N VAL A 54 -2.67 16.68 -19.36
CA VAL A 54 -1.95 17.75 -18.67
C VAL A 54 -2.95 18.75 -18.11
N VAL A 55 -2.90 18.98 -16.79
CA VAL A 55 -3.82 19.87 -16.07
C VAL A 55 -2.99 20.93 -15.33
N PRO A 56 -3.25 22.22 -15.58
CA PRO A 56 -2.60 23.29 -14.83
C PRO A 56 -3.09 23.29 -13.37
N PHE A 57 -2.16 23.34 -12.45
CA PHE A 57 -2.43 23.39 -11.01
C PHE A 57 -1.46 24.36 -10.32
N MET A 58 -1.98 25.50 -9.87
CA MET A 58 -1.17 26.61 -9.32
C MET A 58 -0.09 27.04 -10.33
N ASN A 59 1.18 26.85 -10.00
CA ASN A 59 2.35 27.19 -10.83
C ASN A 59 2.96 25.96 -11.52
N TRP A 60 2.26 24.83 -11.51
CA TRP A 60 2.73 23.54 -12.03
C TRP A 60 1.79 22.99 -13.11
N GLU A 61 2.29 22.08 -13.91
CA GLU A 61 1.50 21.25 -14.81
C GLU A 61 1.50 19.82 -14.30
N LEU A 62 0.32 19.30 -13.95
CA LEU A 62 0.14 17.92 -13.53
C LEU A 62 -0.09 17.05 -14.76
N THR A 63 0.70 16.03 -14.94
CA THR A 63 0.65 15.12 -16.08
C THR A 63 0.10 13.76 -15.66
N PHE A 64 -1.14 13.47 -16.05
CA PHE A 64 -1.81 12.21 -15.70
C PHE A 64 -1.52 11.08 -16.68
N GLY A 65 -1.03 11.36 -17.89
CA GLY A 65 -0.83 10.38 -18.95
C GLY A 65 0.52 10.49 -19.61
N ARG A 66 1.50 9.71 -19.20
CA ARG A 66 2.74 9.44 -19.92
C ARG A 66 2.73 8.01 -20.44
N VAL A 67 2.50 7.87 -21.74
CA VAL A 67 2.43 6.58 -22.43
C VAL A 67 3.73 6.32 -23.15
N ASP A 68 4.44 5.26 -22.77
CA ASP A 68 5.66 4.75 -23.39
C ASP A 68 5.76 3.23 -23.18
N ALA A 69 6.73 2.56 -23.81
CA ALA A 69 6.87 1.10 -23.73
C ALA A 69 7.01 0.60 -22.28
N LEU A 70 7.71 1.34 -21.40
CA LEU A 70 7.85 0.97 -19.99
C LEU A 70 6.51 1.05 -19.25
N SER A 71 5.69 2.10 -19.47
CA SER A 71 4.37 2.21 -18.85
C SER A 71 3.39 1.16 -19.39
N LEU A 72 3.42 0.89 -20.71
CA LEU A 72 2.50 -0.06 -21.34
C LEU A 72 2.72 -1.48 -20.87
N VAL A 73 3.96 -1.98 -20.77
CA VAL A 73 4.21 -3.37 -20.34
C VAL A 73 3.66 -3.65 -18.93
N PHE A 74 3.79 -2.67 -18.01
CA PHE A 74 3.20 -2.79 -16.68
C PHE A 74 1.68 -2.62 -16.69
N ALA A 75 1.15 -1.68 -17.46
CA ALA A 75 -0.29 -1.45 -17.55
C ALA A 75 -1.04 -2.66 -18.13
N TYR A 76 -0.51 -3.33 -19.15
CA TYR A 76 -1.08 -4.54 -19.72
C TYR A 76 -1.25 -5.63 -18.67
N ILE A 77 -0.18 -5.98 -17.98
CA ILE A 77 -0.26 -7.07 -17.01
C ILE A 77 -1.10 -6.70 -15.79
N MET A 78 -1.07 -5.44 -15.36
CA MET A 78 -1.86 -4.99 -14.21
C MET A 78 -3.36 -4.98 -14.50
N THR A 79 -3.78 -4.48 -15.65
CA THR A 79 -5.20 -4.50 -16.02
C THR A 79 -5.69 -5.93 -16.30
N LEU A 80 -4.86 -6.77 -16.92
CA LEU A 80 -5.15 -8.19 -17.11
C LEU A 80 -5.30 -8.92 -15.78
N MET A 81 -4.41 -8.67 -14.83
CA MET A 81 -4.49 -9.27 -13.49
C MET A 81 -5.66 -8.71 -12.68
N CYS A 82 -6.05 -7.45 -12.88
CA CYS A 82 -7.28 -6.89 -12.32
C CYS A 82 -8.51 -7.67 -12.80
N LEU A 83 -8.57 -8.00 -14.09
CA LEU A 83 -9.64 -8.82 -14.66
C LEU A 83 -9.65 -10.24 -14.06
N ILE A 84 -8.51 -10.92 -14.05
CA ILE A 84 -8.38 -12.28 -13.51
C ILE A 84 -8.75 -12.30 -12.02
N GLY A 85 -8.27 -11.33 -11.23
CA GLY A 85 -8.58 -11.19 -9.80
C GLY A 85 -10.06 -10.89 -9.55
N SER A 86 -10.70 -10.10 -10.42
CA SER A 86 -12.14 -9.80 -10.34
C SER A 86 -12.98 -11.05 -10.66
N ILE A 87 -12.61 -11.84 -11.67
CA ILE A 87 -13.26 -13.13 -11.97
C ILE A 87 -13.08 -14.10 -10.78
N TYR A 88 -11.87 -14.18 -10.22
CA TYR A 88 -11.60 -15.00 -9.03
C TYR A 88 -12.48 -14.60 -7.85
N GLY A 89 -12.74 -13.30 -7.69
CA GLY A 89 -13.53 -12.73 -6.60
C GLY A 89 -15.05 -12.74 -6.78
N LEU A 90 -15.61 -13.22 -7.90
CA LEU A 90 -17.07 -13.15 -8.19
C LEU A 90 -17.97 -13.82 -7.14
N HIS A 91 -17.44 -14.73 -6.32
CA HIS A 91 -18.16 -15.36 -5.21
C HIS A 91 -18.28 -14.45 -3.97
N VAL A 92 -17.55 -13.32 -3.93
CA VAL A 92 -17.61 -12.34 -2.84
C VAL A 92 -18.77 -11.38 -3.08
N GLU A 93 -19.78 -11.42 -2.21
CA GLU A 93 -20.99 -10.58 -2.35
C GLU A 93 -20.79 -9.13 -1.85
N GLU A 94 -19.78 -8.89 -1.03
CA GLU A 94 -19.52 -7.58 -0.42
C GLU A 94 -18.88 -6.63 -1.46
N ALA A 95 -19.69 -5.71 -2.01
CA ALA A 95 -19.26 -4.76 -3.04
C ALA A 95 -18.06 -3.91 -2.62
N ALA A 96 -17.97 -3.54 -1.34
CA ALA A 96 -16.88 -2.73 -0.81
C ALA A 96 -15.49 -3.39 -0.98
N GLN A 97 -15.40 -4.73 -0.96
CA GLN A 97 -14.13 -5.44 -1.21
C GLN A 97 -13.65 -5.25 -2.65
N HIS A 98 -14.57 -5.33 -3.62
CA HIS A 98 -14.26 -5.10 -5.03
C HIS A 98 -13.92 -3.62 -5.29
N SER A 99 -14.69 -2.68 -4.69
CA SER A 99 -14.40 -1.25 -4.81
C SER A 99 -13.03 -0.91 -4.25
N ALA A 100 -12.67 -1.41 -3.07
CA ALA A 100 -11.34 -1.21 -2.50
C ALA A 100 -10.22 -1.79 -3.37
N ALA A 101 -10.43 -2.98 -3.95
CA ALA A 101 -9.48 -3.58 -4.88
C ALA A 101 -9.29 -2.72 -6.15
N TRP A 102 -10.37 -2.18 -6.71
CA TRP A 102 -10.28 -1.34 -7.91
C TRP A 102 -9.65 0.03 -7.63
N ILE A 103 -9.94 0.66 -6.48
CA ILE A 103 -9.26 1.91 -6.07
C ILE A 103 -7.75 1.65 -5.90
N TYR A 104 -7.39 0.52 -5.33
CA TYR A 104 -6.00 0.09 -5.18
C TYR A 104 -5.30 -0.10 -6.54
N VAL A 105 -5.95 -0.79 -7.49
CA VAL A 105 -5.42 -0.97 -8.85
C VAL A 105 -5.36 0.37 -9.59
N ALA A 106 -6.36 1.22 -9.42
CA ALA A 106 -6.39 2.56 -10.01
C ALA A 106 -5.22 3.42 -9.52
N GLY A 107 -4.89 3.37 -8.21
CA GLY A 107 -3.70 4.01 -7.67
C GLY A 107 -2.41 3.53 -8.32
N SER A 108 -2.27 2.21 -8.48
CA SER A 108 -1.12 1.61 -9.16
C SER A 108 -0.99 2.06 -10.63
N LEU A 109 -2.10 2.02 -11.39
CA LEU A 109 -2.12 2.48 -12.79
C LEU A 109 -1.88 3.98 -12.91
N GLY A 110 -2.35 4.78 -11.94
CA GLY A 110 -2.06 6.21 -11.89
C GLY A 110 -0.58 6.49 -11.73
N VAL A 111 0.12 5.74 -10.87
CA VAL A 111 1.60 5.82 -10.74
C VAL A 111 2.30 5.43 -12.05
N ILE A 112 1.79 4.42 -12.77
CA ILE A 112 2.41 3.96 -14.02
C ILE A 112 2.31 5.01 -15.12
N PHE A 113 1.20 5.72 -15.22
CA PHE A 113 0.99 6.70 -16.26
C PHE A 113 1.32 8.15 -15.86
N CYS A 114 1.68 8.44 -14.61
CA CYS A 114 2.05 9.80 -14.22
C CYS A 114 3.31 10.29 -14.94
N GLY A 115 3.32 11.58 -15.27
CA GLY A 115 4.48 12.26 -15.88
C GLY A 115 5.25 13.15 -14.91
N ASP A 116 4.69 13.41 -13.72
CA ASP A 116 5.30 14.24 -12.69
C ASP A 116 5.26 13.59 -11.31
N TYR A 117 6.14 14.03 -10.42
CA TYR A 117 6.27 13.46 -9.07
C TYR A 117 5.11 13.81 -8.12
N LEU A 118 4.40 14.92 -8.35
CA LEU A 118 3.26 15.28 -7.51
C LEU A 118 2.06 14.37 -7.80
N THR A 119 1.75 14.17 -9.09
CA THR A 119 0.75 13.20 -9.55
C THR A 119 1.11 11.78 -9.09
N LEU A 120 2.40 11.39 -9.19
CA LEU A 120 2.91 10.12 -8.65
C LEU A 120 2.56 9.99 -7.18
N PHE A 121 2.88 10.98 -6.35
CA PHE A 121 2.66 10.94 -4.90
C PHE A 121 1.17 10.76 -4.56
N LEU A 122 0.28 11.48 -5.23
CA LEU A 122 -1.17 11.36 -5.00
C LEU A 122 -1.67 9.92 -5.24
N PHE A 123 -1.29 9.32 -6.38
CA PHE A 123 -1.67 7.94 -6.68
C PHE A 123 -0.95 6.90 -5.81
N TRP A 124 0.28 7.19 -5.37
CA TRP A 124 1.03 6.35 -4.45
C TRP A 124 0.34 6.23 -3.09
N GLU A 125 -0.11 7.35 -2.53
CA GLU A 125 -0.86 7.36 -1.28
C GLU A 125 -2.25 6.71 -1.46
N MET A 126 -2.95 6.98 -2.57
CA MET A 126 -4.22 6.31 -2.86
C MET A 126 -4.06 4.78 -2.90
N MET A 127 -2.98 4.27 -3.50
CA MET A 127 -2.64 2.85 -3.52
C MET A 127 -2.40 2.31 -2.10
N ALA A 128 -1.65 3.03 -1.27
CA ALA A 128 -1.33 2.63 0.10
C ALA A 128 -2.58 2.55 0.98
N PHE A 129 -3.39 3.61 0.99
CA PHE A 129 -4.60 3.66 1.83
C PHE A 129 -5.69 2.69 1.39
N SER A 130 -5.89 2.47 0.08
CA SER A 130 -6.93 1.56 -0.40
C SER A 130 -6.58 0.10 -0.18
N SER A 131 -5.31 -0.28 -0.28
CA SER A 131 -4.87 -1.66 -0.12
C SER A 131 -5.04 -2.21 1.30
N VAL A 132 -5.00 -1.37 2.33
CA VAL A 132 -5.18 -1.82 3.72
C VAL A 132 -6.57 -2.44 3.97
N PHE A 133 -7.59 -1.98 3.25
CA PHE A 133 -8.93 -2.54 3.36
C PHE A 133 -8.98 -4.00 2.92
N LEU A 134 -8.14 -4.43 1.97
CA LEU A 134 -8.04 -5.84 1.54
C LEU A 134 -7.56 -6.76 2.68
N VAL A 135 -6.86 -6.21 3.67
CA VAL A 135 -6.48 -6.90 4.90
C VAL A 135 -7.61 -6.82 5.93
N TRP A 136 -8.18 -5.63 6.15
CA TRP A 136 -9.19 -5.38 7.17
C TRP A 136 -10.52 -6.08 6.92
N PHE A 137 -10.91 -6.30 5.68
CA PHE A 137 -12.13 -7.04 5.33
C PHE A 137 -12.12 -8.51 5.78
N ARG A 138 -10.97 -9.07 6.17
CA ARG A 138 -10.93 -10.38 6.82
C ARG A 138 -11.51 -10.37 8.23
N ARG A 139 -11.62 -9.20 8.88
CA ARG A 139 -12.30 -8.95 10.16
C ARG A 139 -11.80 -9.78 11.34
N ARG A 140 -10.58 -10.31 11.28
CA ARG A 140 -9.93 -10.99 12.41
C ARG A 140 -9.11 -9.97 13.21
N LYS A 141 -8.98 -10.18 14.55
CA LYS A 141 -8.17 -9.31 15.42
C LYS A 141 -6.72 -9.19 14.90
N GLN A 142 -6.14 -10.29 14.43
CA GLN A 142 -4.81 -10.31 13.84
C GLN A 142 -4.75 -9.51 12.54
N SER A 143 -5.75 -9.65 11.66
CA SER A 143 -5.83 -8.91 10.40
C SER A 143 -5.98 -7.41 10.62
N LEU A 144 -6.76 -6.98 11.63
CA LEU A 144 -6.86 -5.56 11.99
C LEU A 144 -5.52 -4.99 12.46
N ALA A 145 -4.83 -5.72 13.34
CA ALA A 145 -3.52 -5.31 13.84
C ALA A 145 -2.44 -5.30 12.74
N SER A 146 -2.46 -6.28 11.83
CA SER A 146 -1.56 -6.36 10.69
C SER A 146 -1.81 -5.22 9.70
N GLY A 147 -3.07 -4.95 9.34
CA GLY A 147 -3.42 -3.83 8.47
C GLY A 147 -3.03 -2.47 9.06
N TYR A 148 -3.13 -2.30 10.37
CA TYR A 148 -2.67 -1.07 11.03
C TYR A 148 -1.15 -0.90 10.93
N ARG A 149 -0.37 -1.96 11.16
CA ARG A 149 1.10 -1.92 10.97
C ARG A 149 1.47 -1.65 9.51
N TYR A 150 0.77 -2.30 8.58
CA TYR A 150 0.91 -2.06 7.15
C TYR A 150 0.72 -0.58 6.81
N LEU A 151 -0.37 0.03 7.28
CA LEU A 151 -0.66 1.44 7.04
C LEU A 151 0.44 2.35 7.60
N LEU A 152 0.89 2.13 8.85
CA LEU A 152 1.96 2.93 9.46
C LEU A 152 3.27 2.86 8.66
N VAL A 153 3.66 1.68 8.21
CA VAL A 153 4.88 1.50 7.43
C VAL A 153 4.78 2.20 6.08
N HIS A 154 3.65 2.06 5.36
CA HIS A 154 3.45 2.73 4.08
C HIS A 154 3.34 4.26 4.22
N THR A 155 2.68 4.75 5.27
CA THR A 155 2.67 6.20 5.59
C THR A 155 4.08 6.73 5.85
N ALA A 156 4.91 6.00 6.61
CA ALA A 156 6.30 6.38 6.81
C ALA A 156 7.09 6.41 5.49
N GLY A 157 6.87 5.44 4.61
CA GLY A 157 7.45 5.42 3.26
C GLY A 157 7.00 6.61 2.40
N GLY A 158 5.71 6.95 2.45
CA GLY A 158 5.15 8.11 1.77
C GLY A 158 5.72 9.44 2.30
N LEU A 159 5.93 9.56 3.60
CA LEU A 159 6.57 10.75 4.19
C LEU A 159 8.05 10.89 3.76
N LEU A 160 8.80 9.78 3.66
CA LEU A 160 10.17 9.80 3.12
C LEU A 160 10.17 10.23 1.66
N LEU A 161 9.25 9.68 0.86
CA LEU A 161 9.07 10.07 -0.54
C LEU A 161 8.75 11.56 -0.65
N LEU A 162 7.75 12.05 0.08
CA LEU A 162 7.36 13.46 0.07
C LEU A 162 8.51 14.38 0.48
N ALA A 163 9.23 14.06 1.55
CA ALA A 163 10.40 14.83 1.98
C ALA A 163 11.45 14.90 0.87
N GLY A 164 11.74 13.78 0.21
CA GLY A 164 12.65 13.72 -0.93
C GLY A 164 12.17 14.58 -2.11
N LEU A 165 10.88 14.53 -2.45
CA LEU A 165 10.28 15.34 -3.53
C LEU A 165 10.37 16.85 -3.24
N VAL A 166 10.08 17.27 -2.02
CA VAL A 166 10.18 18.68 -1.59
C VAL A 166 11.62 19.17 -1.70
N LEU A 167 12.59 18.38 -1.22
CA LEU A 167 14.01 18.73 -1.31
C LEU A 167 14.50 18.77 -2.76
N ARG A 168 14.07 17.81 -3.61
CA ARG A 168 14.40 17.82 -5.03
C ARG A 168 13.85 19.06 -5.72
N TYR A 169 12.56 19.37 -5.51
CA TYR A 169 11.95 20.56 -6.08
C TYR A 169 12.67 21.84 -5.64
N LYS A 170 13.03 21.96 -4.35
CA LYS A 170 13.81 23.09 -3.85
C LYS A 170 15.19 23.21 -4.52
N ALA A 171 15.83 22.09 -4.83
CA ALA A 171 17.16 22.06 -5.43
C ALA A 171 17.15 22.28 -6.94
N THR A 172 16.13 21.77 -7.65
CA THR A 172 16.12 21.70 -9.12
C THR A 172 15.01 22.53 -9.77
N GLY A 173 13.95 22.87 -9.06
CA GLY A 173 12.73 23.48 -9.61
C GLY A 173 11.91 22.56 -10.52
N ASP A 174 12.29 21.27 -10.65
CA ASP A 174 11.71 20.31 -11.60
C ASP A 174 10.86 19.26 -10.88
N LEU A 175 9.63 19.06 -11.36
CA LEU A 175 8.70 18.03 -10.89
C LEU A 175 8.58 16.85 -11.86
N ASN A 176 9.20 16.88 -13.04
CA ASN A 176 9.07 15.82 -14.02
C ASN A 176 9.52 14.47 -13.47
N PHE A 177 8.68 13.45 -13.66
CA PHE A 177 8.97 12.09 -13.25
C PHE A 177 9.86 11.41 -14.28
N GLY A 178 11.10 11.13 -13.91
CA GLY A 178 12.09 10.54 -14.80
C GLY A 178 13.37 10.18 -14.06
N PRO A 179 14.47 9.94 -14.80
CA PRO A 179 15.75 9.60 -14.20
C PRO A 179 16.22 10.66 -13.19
N ILE A 180 16.61 10.20 -12.02
CA ILE A 180 17.26 11.03 -11.00
C ILE A 180 18.77 10.82 -11.14
N GLY A 181 19.55 11.90 -11.03
CA GLY A 181 21.00 11.84 -11.23
C GLY A 181 21.66 10.74 -10.39
N VAL A 182 22.03 9.64 -11.06
CA VAL A 182 22.63 8.46 -10.44
C VAL A 182 24.12 8.66 -10.20
N ALA A 183 24.75 9.51 -11.03
CA ALA A 183 26.19 9.78 -10.97
C ALA A 183 26.61 10.65 -9.77
N ASP A 184 25.73 11.55 -9.31
CA ASP A 184 25.98 12.41 -8.13
C ASP A 184 24.71 12.43 -7.23
N PRO A 185 24.49 11.38 -6.44
CA PRO A 185 23.28 11.24 -5.65
C PRO A 185 23.29 12.20 -4.46
N GLN A 186 22.27 13.06 -4.38
CA GLN A 186 22.02 14.00 -3.30
C GLN A 186 21.13 13.39 -2.21
N LEU A 187 20.94 14.05 -1.09
CA LEU A 187 20.07 13.59 -0.01
C LEU A 187 18.65 13.26 -0.50
N TYR A 188 18.09 14.09 -1.36
CA TYR A 188 16.75 13.84 -1.92
C TYR A 188 16.70 12.55 -2.76
N THR A 189 17.77 12.17 -3.44
CA THR A 189 17.90 10.93 -4.20
C THR A 189 17.69 9.72 -3.30
N TYR A 190 18.37 9.70 -2.14
CA TYR A 190 18.25 8.60 -1.17
C TYR A 190 16.88 8.59 -0.48
N LEU A 191 16.28 9.74 -0.19
CA LEU A 191 14.95 9.80 0.43
C LEU A 191 13.85 9.30 -0.51
N ILE A 192 13.87 9.69 -1.80
CA ILE A 192 12.94 9.19 -2.81
C ILE A 192 13.14 7.67 -2.99
N MET A 193 14.40 7.24 -3.12
CA MET A 193 14.72 5.82 -3.23
C MET A 193 14.24 5.04 -2.00
N ALA A 194 14.42 5.57 -0.78
CA ALA A 194 13.96 4.94 0.45
C ALA A 194 12.44 4.74 0.47
N GLY A 195 11.66 5.74 0.00
CA GLY A 195 10.22 5.59 -0.18
C GLY A 195 9.85 4.48 -1.16
N PHE A 196 10.57 4.35 -2.27
CA PHE A 196 10.31 3.31 -3.28
C PHE A 196 10.74 1.91 -2.83
N ILE A 197 11.93 1.76 -2.21
CA ILE A 197 12.43 0.46 -1.76
C ILE A 197 11.63 -0.11 -0.58
N LEU A 198 10.98 0.74 0.23
CA LEU A 198 10.05 0.29 1.25
C LEU A 198 8.88 -0.47 0.62
N ASN A 199 8.28 0.05 -0.45
CA ASN A 199 7.20 -0.63 -1.17
C ASN A 199 7.70 -1.83 -2.00
N ALA A 200 8.97 -1.85 -2.40
CA ALA A 200 9.62 -3.03 -2.97
C ALA A 200 9.91 -4.13 -1.93
N ALA A 201 9.72 -3.83 -0.64
CA ALA A 201 9.98 -4.72 0.48
C ALA A 201 11.46 -5.13 0.61
N VAL A 202 12.36 -4.17 0.50
CA VAL A 202 13.81 -4.38 0.72
C VAL A 202 14.07 -4.57 2.22
N PRO A 203 14.79 -5.65 2.68
CA PRO A 203 15.22 -5.77 4.07
C PRO A 203 16.10 -4.58 4.52
N PRO A 204 15.89 -4.05 5.72
CA PRO A 204 15.05 -4.54 6.81
C PRO A 204 13.58 -4.07 6.76
N LEU A 205 13.15 -3.32 5.74
CA LEU A 205 11.81 -2.70 5.66
C LEU A 205 10.75 -3.61 4.99
N HIS A 206 10.95 -4.92 4.98
CA HIS A 206 10.15 -5.90 4.22
C HIS A 206 9.01 -6.56 5.00
N ALA A 207 9.05 -6.56 6.32
CA ALA A 207 8.22 -7.45 7.15
C ALA A 207 6.72 -7.13 7.10
N TRP A 208 6.33 -5.95 6.63
CA TRP A 208 4.95 -5.62 6.35
C TRP A 208 4.30 -6.58 5.34
N LEU A 209 5.10 -7.10 4.39
CA LEU A 209 4.61 -7.93 3.30
C LEU A 209 4.16 -9.32 3.78
N PRO A 210 4.98 -10.16 4.46
CA PRO A 210 4.51 -11.43 5.00
C PRO A 210 3.44 -11.26 6.10
N ASP A 211 3.46 -10.17 6.86
CA ASP A 211 2.47 -9.88 7.88
C ASP A 211 1.09 -9.58 7.26
N ALA A 212 1.02 -8.66 6.28
CA ALA A 212 -0.24 -8.24 5.67
C ALA A 212 -0.82 -9.29 4.71
N TYR A 213 0.02 -9.90 3.85
CA TYR A 213 -0.46 -10.84 2.83
C TYR A 213 -0.96 -12.16 3.42
N GLY A 214 -0.35 -12.62 4.52
CA GLY A 214 -0.85 -13.75 5.30
C GLY A 214 -2.23 -13.48 5.89
N GLU A 215 -2.50 -12.24 6.29
CA GLU A 215 -3.72 -11.82 6.96
C GLU A 215 -4.77 -11.14 6.04
N ALA A 216 -4.49 -10.94 4.76
CA ALA A 216 -5.45 -10.41 3.80
C ALA A 216 -6.61 -11.41 3.53
N THR A 217 -7.73 -10.92 2.98
CA THR A 217 -8.79 -11.80 2.45
C THR A 217 -8.24 -12.72 1.36
N VAL A 218 -8.95 -13.78 1.01
CA VAL A 218 -8.50 -14.72 -0.03
C VAL A 218 -8.32 -13.99 -1.36
N THR A 219 -9.30 -13.20 -1.77
CA THR A 219 -9.24 -12.35 -2.97
C THR A 219 -8.28 -11.18 -2.82
N GLY A 220 -8.28 -10.52 -1.68
CA GLY A 220 -7.39 -9.39 -1.41
C GLY A 220 -5.91 -9.73 -1.55
N ALA A 221 -5.49 -10.92 -1.12
CA ALA A 221 -4.11 -11.36 -1.28
C ALA A 221 -3.70 -11.55 -2.75
N VAL A 222 -4.64 -11.94 -3.63
CA VAL A 222 -4.41 -12.05 -5.08
C VAL A 222 -4.13 -10.66 -5.68
N PHE A 223 -4.89 -9.64 -5.28
CA PHE A 223 -4.60 -8.27 -5.70
C PHE A 223 -3.28 -7.76 -5.08
N MET A 224 -3.09 -7.88 -3.77
CA MET A 224 -1.90 -7.36 -3.11
C MET A 224 -0.60 -7.95 -3.67
N CYS A 225 -0.57 -9.23 -4.05
CA CYS A 225 0.63 -9.85 -4.59
C CYS A 225 1.03 -9.31 -5.98
N ALA A 226 0.12 -8.67 -6.70
CA ALA A 226 0.33 -8.21 -8.07
C ALA A 226 0.81 -6.75 -8.18
N PHE A 227 0.34 -5.83 -7.31
CA PHE A 227 0.44 -4.40 -7.58
C PHE A 227 1.55 -3.67 -6.80
N THR A 228 1.49 -3.53 -5.47
CA THR A 228 2.39 -2.66 -4.69
C THR A 228 3.87 -2.84 -5.03
N THR A 229 4.38 -4.06 -4.95
CA THR A 229 5.81 -4.32 -5.17
C THR A 229 6.24 -4.12 -6.63
N LYS A 230 5.35 -4.35 -7.61
CA LYS A 230 5.65 -4.16 -9.03
C LYS A 230 5.55 -2.70 -9.44
N THR A 231 4.63 -1.95 -8.84
CA THR A 231 4.62 -0.49 -8.96
C THR A 231 5.92 0.10 -8.42
N ALA A 232 6.45 -0.44 -7.31
CA ALA A 232 7.76 -0.04 -6.79
C ALA A 232 8.91 -0.38 -7.77
N VAL A 233 8.89 -1.57 -8.39
CA VAL A 233 9.86 -1.92 -9.44
C VAL A 233 9.78 -0.98 -10.64
N TYR A 234 8.56 -0.62 -11.06
CA TYR A 234 8.35 0.32 -12.15
C TYR A 234 8.98 1.68 -11.87
N VAL A 235 8.70 2.28 -10.70
CA VAL A 235 9.26 3.60 -10.37
C VAL A 235 10.77 3.56 -10.17
N LEU A 236 11.31 2.45 -9.66
CA LEU A 236 12.75 2.23 -9.57
C LEU A 236 13.38 2.11 -10.97
N ALA A 237 12.79 1.35 -11.89
CA ALA A 237 13.27 1.23 -13.26
C ALA A 237 13.23 2.56 -14.01
N ARG A 238 12.24 3.43 -13.75
CA ARG A 238 12.12 4.74 -14.38
C ARG A 238 13.09 5.78 -13.83
N SER A 239 13.38 5.74 -12.52
CA SER A 239 14.14 6.81 -11.84
C SER A 239 15.56 6.42 -11.47
N PHE A 240 15.84 5.14 -11.24
CA PHE A 240 17.08 4.67 -10.61
C PHE A 240 17.79 3.57 -11.40
N ALA A 241 17.52 3.45 -12.72
CA ALA A 241 18.24 2.51 -13.58
C ALA A 241 19.76 2.80 -13.53
N GLY A 242 20.58 1.79 -13.20
CA GLY A 242 22.03 1.92 -13.04
C GLY A 242 22.48 2.40 -11.66
N MET A 243 21.59 2.51 -10.67
CA MET A 243 21.97 2.83 -9.29
C MET A 243 22.61 1.62 -8.62
N GLU A 244 23.94 1.57 -8.56
CA GLU A 244 24.71 0.40 -8.14
C GLU A 244 24.31 -0.20 -6.80
N ILE A 245 23.89 0.61 -5.81
CA ILE A 245 23.46 0.15 -4.49
C ILE A 245 22.25 -0.80 -4.55
N LEU A 246 21.44 -0.72 -5.62
CA LEU A 246 20.30 -1.60 -5.81
C LEU A 246 20.72 -3.04 -6.15
N VAL A 247 21.94 -3.27 -6.68
CA VAL A 247 22.44 -4.62 -6.97
C VAL A 247 22.60 -5.44 -5.70
N PRO A 248 23.43 -5.05 -4.72
CA PRO A 248 23.57 -5.82 -3.47
C PRO A 248 22.25 -5.88 -2.68
N LEU A 249 21.44 -4.83 -2.68
CA LEU A 249 20.13 -4.86 -2.03
C LEU A 249 19.20 -5.91 -2.66
N GLY A 250 19.13 -5.97 -4.00
CA GLY A 250 18.31 -6.95 -4.71
C GLY A 250 18.80 -8.38 -4.51
N VAL A 251 20.12 -8.62 -4.53
CA VAL A 251 20.69 -9.93 -4.24
C VAL A 251 20.41 -10.36 -2.80
N CYS A 252 20.55 -9.45 -1.84
CA CYS A 252 20.20 -9.70 -0.44
C CYS A 252 18.71 -10.10 -0.32
N MET A 253 17.80 -9.37 -0.97
CA MET A 253 16.38 -9.72 -1.02
C MET A 253 16.15 -11.12 -1.57
N ALA A 254 16.83 -11.46 -2.68
CA ALA A 254 16.66 -12.74 -3.36
C ALA A 254 17.01 -13.91 -2.41
N LEU A 255 18.14 -13.85 -1.73
CA LEU A 255 18.59 -14.88 -0.79
C LEU A 255 17.75 -14.87 0.51
N TYR A 256 17.52 -13.70 1.09
CA TYR A 256 16.73 -13.54 2.30
C TYR A 256 15.33 -14.15 2.18
N GLY A 257 14.63 -13.77 1.10
CA GLY A 257 13.29 -14.26 0.86
C GLY A 257 13.22 -15.78 0.67
N VAL A 258 14.23 -16.39 0.05
CA VAL A 258 14.36 -17.87 -0.08
C VAL A 258 14.51 -18.53 1.28
N VAL A 259 15.43 -18.06 2.12
CA VAL A 259 15.70 -18.65 3.44
C VAL A 259 14.43 -18.64 4.29
N TYR A 260 13.78 -17.49 4.42
CA TYR A 260 12.56 -17.39 5.23
C TYR A 260 11.37 -18.14 4.63
N ALA A 261 11.25 -18.24 3.30
CA ALA A 261 10.23 -19.07 2.66
C ALA A 261 10.43 -20.56 2.97
N VAL A 262 11.68 -21.05 3.05
CA VAL A 262 11.95 -22.43 3.45
C VAL A 262 11.53 -22.70 4.90
N LEU A 263 11.74 -21.75 5.80
CA LEU A 263 11.41 -21.88 7.22
C LEU A 263 9.92 -21.76 7.52
N GLU A 264 9.14 -21.06 6.68
CA GLU A 264 7.76 -20.71 6.96
C GLU A 264 6.80 -21.90 6.92
N ASN A 265 5.89 -21.98 7.90
CA ASN A 265 4.85 -23.02 7.99
C ASN A 265 3.51 -22.64 7.33
N ASP A 266 3.19 -21.36 7.18
CA ASP A 266 1.96 -20.91 6.50
C ASP A 266 2.21 -20.73 5.00
N ALA A 267 1.40 -21.40 4.14
CA ALA A 267 1.58 -21.36 2.69
C ALA A 267 1.48 -19.94 2.11
N ARG A 268 0.62 -19.08 2.63
CA ARG A 268 0.46 -17.70 2.14
C ARG A 268 1.60 -16.80 2.59
N ARG A 269 2.10 -16.98 3.82
CA ARG A 269 3.30 -16.28 4.31
C ARG A 269 4.55 -16.73 3.58
N LEU A 270 4.68 -18.03 3.29
CA LEU A 270 5.74 -18.56 2.43
C LEU A 270 5.73 -17.85 1.06
N LEU A 271 4.56 -17.76 0.42
CA LEU A 271 4.42 -17.04 -0.84
C LEU A 271 4.77 -15.56 -0.71
N ALA A 272 4.51 -14.93 0.43
CA ALA A 272 4.86 -13.55 0.70
C ALA A 272 6.38 -13.34 0.81
N TYR A 273 7.10 -14.15 1.57
CA TYR A 273 8.58 -14.13 1.60
C TYR A 273 9.18 -14.39 0.21
N HIS A 274 8.56 -15.28 -0.54
CA HIS A 274 9.00 -15.52 -1.89
C HIS A 274 8.74 -14.34 -2.86
N ILE A 275 7.78 -13.44 -2.58
CA ILE A 275 7.68 -12.17 -3.34
C ILE A 275 8.94 -11.33 -3.10
N ILE A 276 9.41 -11.22 -1.86
CA ILE A 276 10.64 -10.50 -1.52
C ILE A 276 11.81 -11.05 -2.35
N SER A 277 11.95 -12.38 -2.41
CA SER A 277 12.98 -13.01 -3.23
C SER A 277 12.89 -12.62 -4.71
N GLN A 278 11.72 -12.72 -5.32
CA GLN A 278 11.58 -12.47 -6.76
C GLN A 278 11.64 -10.98 -7.13
N VAL A 279 11.15 -10.10 -6.26
CA VAL A 279 11.35 -8.65 -6.43
C VAL A 279 12.83 -8.30 -6.30
N GLY A 280 13.59 -9.05 -5.50
CA GLY A 280 15.03 -8.92 -5.40
C GLY A 280 15.76 -9.08 -6.75
N TYR A 281 15.35 -10.03 -7.58
CA TYR A 281 15.88 -10.14 -8.96
C TYR A 281 15.59 -8.88 -9.79
N MET A 282 14.38 -8.33 -9.69
CA MET A 282 14.00 -7.13 -10.43
C MET A 282 14.78 -5.90 -9.95
N VAL A 283 14.95 -5.74 -8.63
CA VAL A 283 15.71 -4.64 -8.02
C VAL A 283 17.19 -4.73 -8.40
N ALA A 284 17.78 -5.93 -8.37
CA ALA A 284 19.16 -6.14 -8.83
C ALA A 284 19.32 -5.80 -10.31
N ALA A 285 18.38 -6.20 -11.16
CA ALA A 285 18.39 -5.87 -12.58
C ALA A 285 18.28 -4.36 -12.83
N VAL A 286 17.44 -3.65 -12.09
CA VAL A 286 17.37 -2.18 -12.13
C VAL A 286 18.71 -1.56 -11.73
N GLY A 287 19.36 -2.10 -10.70
CA GLY A 287 20.68 -1.65 -10.26
C GLY A 287 21.77 -1.85 -11.30
N ILE A 288 21.74 -2.96 -12.06
CA ILE A 288 22.63 -3.21 -13.21
C ILE A 288 22.41 -2.17 -14.32
N GLY A 289 21.15 -1.85 -14.62
CA GLY A 289 20.76 -0.72 -15.47
C GLY A 289 21.02 -0.88 -16.97
N THR A 290 21.60 -2.00 -17.45
CA THR A 290 21.75 -2.24 -18.89
C THR A 290 20.40 -2.45 -19.57
N PRO A 291 20.25 -2.18 -20.89
CA PRO A 291 19.01 -2.43 -21.61
C PRO A 291 18.48 -3.85 -21.44
N LEU A 292 19.35 -4.87 -21.44
CA LEU A 292 18.98 -6.26 -21.21
C LEU A 292 18.49 -6.47 -19.76
N ALA A 293 19.14 -5.83 -18.78
CA ALA A 293 18.73 -5.92 -17.36
C ALA A 293 17.36 -5.27 -17.12
N ILE A 294 17.10 -4.10 -17.70
CA ILE A 294 15.79 -3.42 -17.61
C ILE A 294 14.71 -4.25 -18.29
N ASN A 295 14.97 -4.80 -19.49
CA ASN A 295 14.07 -5.74 -20.14
C ASN A 295 13.80 -6.94 -19.24
N GLY A 296 14.83 -7.51 -18.62
CA GLY A 296 14.71 -8.63 -17.68
C GLY A 296 13.85 -8.28 -16.48
N ALA A 297 14.02 -7.09 -15.88
CA ALA A 297 13.19 -6.61 -14.77
C ALA A 297 11.72 -6.50 -15.15
N CYS A 298 11.41 -5.90 -16.32
CA CYS A 298 10.06 -5.73 -16.83
C CYS A 298 9.41 -7.07 -17.20
N ALA A 299 10.12 -7.91 -17.95
CA ALA A 299 9.64 -9.24 -18.34
C ALA A 299 9.37 -10.13 -17.12
N HIS A 300 10.28 -10.09 -16.13
CA HIS A 300 10.11 -10.86 -14.91
C HIS A 300 8.99 -10.32 -14.03
N ALA A 301 8.78 -8.99 -13.98
CA ALA A 301 7.63 -8.39 -13.29
C ALA A 301 6.31 -8.86 -13.94
N PHE A 302 6.24 -8.87 -15.27
CA PHE A 302 5.09 -9.35 -16.04
C PHE A 302 4.76 -10.82 -15.71
N ALA A 303 5.73 -11.71 -15.89
CA ALA A 303 5.56 -13.14 -15.63
C ALA A 303 5.26 -13.40 -14.15
N HIS A 304 5.95 -12.70 -13.24
CA HIS A 304 5.79 -12.84 -11.80
C HIS A 304 4.36 -12.48 -11.35
N ILE A 305 3.75 -11.44 -11.89
CA ILE A 305 2.35 -11.09 -11.58
C ILE A 305 1.42 -12.27 -11.89
N LEU A 306 1.60 -12.94 -13.03
CA LEU A 306 0.77 -14.07 -13.45
C LEU A 306 0.95 -15.30 -12.56
N TYR A 307 2.18 -15.84 -12.49
CA TYR A 307 2.38 -17.07 -11.75
C TYR A 307 2.25 -16.90 -10.23
N LYS A 308 2.54 -15.70 -9.72
CA LYS A 308 2.34 -15.40 -8.30
C LYS A 308 0.86 -15.24 -7.96
N GLY A 309 0.11 -14.54 -8.82
CA GLY A 309 -1.35 -14.50 -8.73
C GLY A 309 -1.94 -15.90 -8.73
N LEU A 310 -1.50 -16.78 -9.65
CA LEU A 310 -1.93 -18.17 -9.74
C LEU A 310 -1.64 -18.97 -8.46
N LEU A 311 -0.44 -18.82 -7.88
CA LEU A 311 -0.06 -19.46 -6.62
C LEU A 311 -0.89 -18.96 -5.43
N PHE A 312 -1.15 -17.63 -5.35
CA PHE A 312 -2.03 -17.09 -4.32
C PHE A 312 -3.48 -17.50 -4.51
N MET A 313 -3.96 -17.63 -5.76
CA MET A 313 -5.28 -18.20 -6.06
C MET A 313 -5.37 -19.66 -5.63
N GLY A 314 -4.34 -20.48 -5.91
CA GLY A 314 -4.29 -21.89 -5.53
C GLY A 314 -4.28 -22.09 -4.00
N CYS A 315 -3.33 -21.47 -3.28
CA CYS A 315 -3.27 -21.53 -1.82
C CYS A 315 -4.47 -20.83 -1.17
N GLY A 316 -5.00 -19.77 -1.80
CA GLY A 316 -6.22 -19.09 -1.39
C GLY A 316 -7.45 -19.99 -1.50
N SER A 317 -7.54 -20.80 -2.56
CA SER A 317 -8.59 -21.79 -2.76
C SER A 317 -8.55 -22.89 -1.70
N VAL A 318 -7.34 -23.35 -1.35
CA VAL A 318 -7.15 -24.30 -0.23
C VAL A 318 -7.68 -23.67 1.07
N LEU A 319 -7.28 -22.44 1.39
CA LEU A 319 -7.77 -21.73 2.58
C LEU A 319 -9.29 -21.50 2.54
N HIS A 320 -9.85 -21.15 1.38
CA HIS A 320 -11.29 -20.92 1.23
C HIS A 320 -12.10 -22.18 1.52
N MET A 321 -11.66 -23.32 0.99
CA MET A 321 -12.38 -24.59 1.11
C MET A 321 -12.13 -25.29 2.45
N THR A 322 -10.88 -25.30 2.94
CA THR A 322 -10.49 -26.04 4.15
C THR A 322 -10.56 -25.18 5.43
N GLY A 323 -10.40 -23.87 5.31
CA GLY A 323 -10.26 -22.94 6.43
C GLY A 323 -8.84 -22.87 7.02
N VAL A 324 -7.88 -23.59 6.44
CA VAL A 324 -6.50 -23.75 6.95
C VAL A 324 -5.47 -23.39 5.87
N SER A 325 -4.35 -22.80 6.27
CA SER A 325 -3.23 -22.44 5.38
C SER A 325 -1.88 -23.01 5.85
N LYS A 326 -1.81 -23.64 7.03
CA LYS A 326 -0.57 -24.19 7.60
C LYS A 326 -0.30 -25.58 7.08
N PHE A 327 0.94 -25.82 6.63
CA PHE A 327 1.36 -27.12 6.13
C PHE A 327 1.25 -28.25 7.18
N THR A 328 1.49 -27.94 8.47
CA THR A 328 1.34 -28.90 9.57
C THR A 328 -0.08 -29.40 9.80
N GLU A 329 -1.08 -28.70 9.26
CA GLU A 329 -2.51 -29.01 9.40
C GLU A 329 -3.16 -29.44 8.07
N LEU A 330 -2.36 -29.58 6.98
CA LEU A 330 -2.78 -29.98 5.65
C LEU A 330 -2.13 -31.33 5.25
N GLY A 331 -2.40 -31.79 4.06
CA GLY A 331 -1.79 -32.98 3.43
C GLY A 331 -2.80 -33.89 2.76
N GLY A 332 -2.37 -34.63 1.74
CA GLY A 332 -3.19 -35.63 1.05
C GLY A 332 -4.34 -35.08 0.20
N LEU A 333 -4.40 -33.78 -0.05
CA LEU A 333 -5.54 -33.12 -0.70
C LEU A 333 -5.68 -33.42 -2.20
N TYR A 334 -4.74 -34.13 -2.84
CA TYR A 334 -4.77 -34.39 -4.30
C TYR A 334 -6.04 -35.08 -4.76
N LYS A 335 -6.66 -35.95 -3.93
CA LYS A 335 -7.92 -36.64 -4.25
C LYS A 335 -9.14 -35.72 -4.14
N LYS A 336 -9.08 -34.70 -3.30
CA LYS A 336 -10.19 -33.79 -3.01
C LYS A 336 -10.17 -32.53 -3.87
N MET A 337 -8.97 -32.06 -4.26
CA MET A 337 -8.76 -30.80 -4.96
C MET A 337 -7.84 -30.98 -6.18
N PRO A 338 -8.14 -31.90 -7.12
CA PRO A 338 -7.23 -32.24 -8.22
C PRO A 338 -7.01 -31.07 -9.19
N LYS A 339 -8.06 -30.30 -9.51
CA LYS A 339 -7.95 -29.15 -10.43
C LYS A 339 -7.11 -28.03 -9.81
N THR A 340 -7.36 -27.73 -8.54
CA THR A 340 -6.59 -26.73 -7.79
C THR A 340 -5.11 -27.12 -7.72
N PHE A 341 -4.83 -28.41 -7.54
CA PHE A 341 -3.46 -28.94 -7.56
C PHE A 341 -2.77 -28.66 -8.91
N VAL A 342 -3.40 -29.03 -10.04
CA VAL A 342 -2.81 -28.85 -11.37
C VAL A 342 -2.48 -27.37 -11.62
N PHE A 343 -3.42 -26.46 -11.35
CA PHE A 343 -3.19 -25.04 -11.55
C PHE A 343 -2.08 -24.50 -10.65
N THR A 344 -2.04 -24.93 -9.38
CA THR A 344 -0.98 -24.51 -8.45
C THR A 344 0.39 -25.07 -8.87
N LEU A 345 0.43 -26.29 -9.39
CA LEU A 345 1.65 -26.90 -9.93
C LEU A 345 2.19 -26.10 -11.12
N VAL A 346 1.33 -25.69 -12.06
CA VAL A 346 1.72 -24.80 -13.18
C VAL A 346 2.36 -23.50 -12.65
N GLY A 347 1.77 -22.89 -11.63
CA GLY A 347 2.38 -21.73 -10.97
C GLY A 347 3.73 -22.04 -10.32
N GLY A 348 3.85 -23.20 -9.67
CA GLY A 348 5.08 -23.67 -9.04
C GLY A 348 6.21 -23.97 -10.04
N LEU A 349 5.89 -24.57 -11.18
CA LEU A 349 6.84 -24.82 -12.28
C LEU A 349 7.27 -23.51 -12.96
N SER A 350 6.30 -22.61 -13.16
CA SER A 350 6.56 -21.31 -13.79
C SER A 350 7.54 -20.48 -12.96
N ILE A 351 7.30 -20.32 -11.66
CA ILE A 351 8.16 -19.54 -10.77
C ILE A 351 9.54 -20.18 -10.58
N SER A 352 9.64 -21.51 -10.72
CA SER A 352 10.88 -22.28 -10.61
C SER A 352 11.75 -22.19 -11.85
N ALA A 353 11.30 -21.43 -12.87
CA ALA A 353 11.98 -21.35 -14.17
C ALA A 353 12.10 -22.71 -14.87
N PHE A 354 11.05 -23.55 -14.79
CA PHE A 354 11.02 -24.79 -15.57
C PHE A 354 10.86 -24.46 -17.06
N PRO A 355 11.59 -25.11 -17.98
CA PRO A 355 11.41 -24.91 -19.42
C PRO A 355 9.94 -24.98 -19.84
N LEU A 356 9.54 -24.21 -20.84
CA LEU A 356 8.18 -24.01 -21.36
C LEU A 356 7.25 -23.16 -20.50
N PHE A 357 7.73 -22.63 -19.37
CA PHE A 357 6.95 -21.72 -18.53
C PHE A 357 7.55 -20.31 -18.51
N SER A 358 6.71 -19.30 -18.22
CA SER A 358 7.06 -17.88 -18.30
C SER A 358 8.26 -17.47 -17.44
N GLY A 359 8.46 -18.11 -16.28
CA GLY A 359 9.59 -17.83 -15.40
C GLY A 359 10.95 -18.22 -15.99
N PHE A 360 10.99 -19.24 -16.88
CA PHE A 360 12.22 -19.65 -17.55
C PHE A 360 12.78 -18.57 -18.47
N VAL A 361 11.91 -17.98 -19.29
CA VAL A 361 12.31 -16.98 -20.29
C VAL A 361 12.56 -15.59 -19.72
N THR A 362 12.11 -15.31 -18.50
CA THR A 362 12.22 -13.97 -17.90
C THR A 362 13.29 -13.89 -16.82
N LYS A 363 13.39 -14.87 -15.93
CA LYS A 363 14.40 -14.88 -14.86
C LYS A 363 15.81 -15.02 -15.42
N ALA A 364 15.97 -15.88 -16.42
CA ALA A 364 17.24 -16.11 -17.07
C ALA A 364 17.80 -14.84 -17.75
N MET A 365 16.95 -13.99 -18.31
CA MET A 365 17.35 -12.70 -18.88
C MET A 365 18.04 -11.80 -17.84
N ILE A 366 17.57 -11.77 -16.58
CA ILE A 366 18.20 -11.00 -15.49
C ILE A 366 19.59 -11.57 -15.14
N VAL A 367 19.67 -12.90 -15.02
CA VAL A 367 20.95 -13.57 -14.70
C VAL A 367 21.97 -13.35 -15.81
N ALA A 368 21.55 -13.51 -17.09
CA ALA A 368 22.38 -13.25 -18.24
C ALA A 368 22.88 -11.79 -18.26
N ALA A 369 22.01 -10.82 -18.02
CA ALA A 369 22.38 -9.40 -17.94
C ALA A 369 23.42 -9.14 -16.83
N GLY A 370 23.34 -9.85 -15.71
CA GLY A 370 24.35 -9.77 -14.65
C GLY A 370 25.72 -10.25 -15.10
N PHE A 371 25.79 -11.36 -15.83
CA PHE A 371 27.05 -11.89 -16.38
C PHE A 371 27.59 -11.00 -17.51
N GLU A 372 26.75 -10.52 -18.42
CA GLU A 372 27.15 -9.60 -19.50
C GLU A 372 27.69 -8.26 -18.97
N ALA A 373 27.11 -7.76 -17.88
CA ALA A 373 27.59 -6.56 -17.20
C ALA A 373 28.84 -6.81 -16.32
N HIS A 374 29.47 -7.97 -16.42
CA HIS A 374 30.62 -8.41 -15.59
C HIS A 374 30.35 -8.41 -14.08
N ASN A 375 29.08 -8.45 -13.67
CA ASN A 375 28.65 -8.52 -12.28
C ASN A 375 28.50 -9.99 -11.82
N TYR A 376 29.58 -10.76 -11.97
CA TYR A 376 29.61 -12.22 -11.83
C TYR A 376 29.09 -12.72 -10.46
N TRP A 377 29.43 -11.99 -9.38
CA TRP A 377 28.98 -12.36 -8.04
C TRP A 377 27.45 -12.24 -7.91
N ALA A 378 26.84 -11.21 -8.49
CA ALA A 378 25.38 -11.02 -8.50
C ALA A 378 24.70 -12.10 -9.34
N GLY A 379 25.20 -12.39 -10.56
CA GLY A 379 24.71 -13.48 -11.40
C GLY A 379 24.73 -14.83 -10.69
N PHE A 380 25.87 -15.16 -10.04
CA PHE A 380 26.02 -16.40 -9.28
C PHE A 380 25.04 -16.50 -8.10
N LEU A 381 24.93 -15.47 -7.26
CA LEU A 381 24.06 -15.49 -6.09
C LEU A 381 22.56 -15.49 -6.47
N LEU A 382 22.19 -14.85 -7.57
CA LEU A 382 20.83 -14.94 -8.12
C LEU A 382 20.54 -16.35 -8.63
N THR A 383 21.50 -17.03 -9.29
CA THR A 383 21.37 -18.44 -9.69
C THR A 383 21.18 -19.35 -8.47
N LEU A 384 21.95 -19.12 -7.40
CA LEU A 384 21.80 -19.85 -6.13
C LEU A 384 20.41 -19.66 -5.53
N ALA A 385 19.90 -18.43 -5.51
CA ALA A 385 18.53 -18.13 -5.05
C ALA A 385 17.47 -18.82 -5.91
N SER A 386 17.74 -19.09 -7.21
CA SER A 386 16.82 -19.82 -8.09
C SER A 386 16.65 -21.28 -7.67
N ALA A 387 17.72 -21.97 -7.25
CA ALA A 387 17.64 -23.32 -6.70
C ALA A 387 16.74 -23.37 -5.46
N GLY A 388 16.92 -22.43 -4.52
CA GLY A 388 16.07 -22.31 -3.35
C GLY A 388 14.59 -22.03 -3.70
N THR A 389 14.31 -21.26 -4.75
CA THR A 389 12.96 -21.01 -5.24
C THR A 389 12.23 -22.32 -5.59
N PHE A 390 12.87 -23.21 -6.30
CA PHE A 390 12.29 -24.53 -6.64
C PHE A 390 12.04 -25.37 -5.40
N LEU A 391 12.97 -25.39 -4.47
CA LEU A 391 12.88 -26.17 -3.23
C LEU A 391 11.59 -25.85 -2.46
N HIS A 392 11.28 -24.58 -2.24
CA HIS A 392 10.12 -24.25 -1.40
C HIS A 392 8.80 -24.04 -2.19
N THR A 393 8.82 -23.49 -3.39
CA THR A 393 7.57 -23.21 -4.13
C THR A 393 7.24 -24.31 -5.12
N GLY A 394 8.24 -24.86 -5.82
CA GLY A 394 8.05 -25.96 -6.76
C GLY A 394 7.85 -27.31 -6.09
N LEU A 395 8.46 -27.54 -4.91
CA LEU A 395 8.43 -28.84 -4.22
C LEU A 395 7.67 -28.77 -2.89
N LYS A 396 8.08 -27.92 -1.93
CA LYS A 396 7.49 -27.87 -0.59
C LYS A 396 5.99 -27.58 -0.63
N VAL A 397 5.55 -26.56 -1.37
CA VAL A 397 4.12 -26.20 -1.44
C VAL A 397 3.27 -27.33 -2.03
N PRO A 398 3.56 -27.88 -3.22
CA PRO A 398 2.78 -28.99 -3.76
C PRO A 398 2.85 -30.25 -2.90
N TYR A 399 4.03 -30.58 -2.38
CA TYR A 399 4.21 -31.80 -1.60
C TYR A 399 3.40 -31.77 -0.30
N PHE A 400 3.56 -30.76 0.56
CA PHE A 400 2.91 -30.78 1.87
C PHE A 400 1.42 -30.47 1.83
N ILE A 401 0.90 -29.81 0.80
CA ILE A 401 -0.54 -29.59 0.67
C ILE A 401 -1.23 -30.81 0.04
N TRP A 402 -0.66 -31.37 -1.05
CA TRP A 402 -1.37 -32.37 -1.85
C TRP A 402 -0.89 -33.80 -1.67
N PHE A 403 0.42 -34.05 -1.46
CA PHE A 403 0.99 -35.40 -1.43
C PHE A 403 1.51 -35.84 -0.05
N GLY A 404 1.79 -34.93 0.85
CA GLY A 404 2.26 -35.24 2.20
C GLY A 404 1.24 -36.06 3.01
N LYS A 405 1.68 -36.56 4.17
CA LYS A 405 0.79 -37.26 5.11
C LYS A 405 -0.43 -36.39 5.41
N ASN A 406 -1.62 -36.99 5.36
CA ASN A 406 -2.83 -36.30 5.72
C ASN A 406 -2.86 -35.97 7.22
N ASN A 407 -2.67 -34.69 7.54
CA ASN A 407 -2.74 -34.13 8.89
C ASN A 407 -4.01 -33.30 9.09
N CYS A 408 -4.94 -33.33 8.12
CA CYS A 408 -6.20 -32.60 8.19
C CYS A 408 -7.06 -33.10 9.36
N SER A 409 -7.71 -32.17 10.08
CA SER A 409 -8.80 -32.55 10.98
C SER A 409 -9.96 -33.15 10.18
N GLN A 410 -10.81 -33.96 10.83
CA GLN A 410 -12.02 -34.53 10.21
C GLN A 410 -12.86 -33.44 9.51
N LYS A 411 -13.09 -32.34 10.21
CA LYS A 411 -13.84 -31.19 9.68
C LYS A 411 -13.18 -30.54 8.46
N THR A 412 -11.85 -30.39 8.47
CA THR A 412 -11.07 -29.86 7.34
C THR A 412 -11.15 -30.76 6.14
N TRP A 413 -11.03 -32.08 6.35
CA TRP A 413 -11.11 -33.09 5.29
C TRP A 413 -12.47 -33.18 4.63
N GLU A 414 -13.56 -33.11 5.42
CA GLU A 414 -14.94 -33.12 4.91
C GLU A 414 -15.25 -31.89 4.05
N ARG A 415 -14.75 -30.73 4.44
CA ARG A 415 -14.92 -29.48 3.69
C ARG A 415 -14.07 -29.38 2.43
N ALA A 416 -12.98 -30.15 2.33
CA ALA A 416 -12.06 -30.09 1.23
C ALA A 416 -12.73 -30.50 -0.10
N GLY A 417 -12.56 -29.69 -1.13
CA GLY A 417 -13.06 -29.88 -2.49
C GLY A 417 -12.55 -28.77 -3.41
N ASP A 418 -12.63 -28.97 -4.73
CA ASP A 418 -12.27 -27.89 -5.66
C ASP A 418 -13.18 -26.66 -5.43
N PRO A 419 -12.65 -25.44 -5.57
CA PRO A 419 -13.38 -24.20 -5.28
C PRO A 419 -14.47 -23.91 -6.33
N PRO A 420 -15.32 -22.89 -6.13
CA PRO A 420 -16.33 -22.47 -7.12
C PRO A 420 -15.75 -22.24 -8.50
N LEU A 421 -16.59 -22.42 -9.54
CA LEU A 421 -16.18 -22.40 -10.95
C LEU A 421 -15.46 -21.11 -11.36
N ASN A 422 -15.90 -19.96 -10.86
CA ASN A 422 -15.25 -18.68 -11.13
C ASN A 422 -13.78 -18.66 -10.67
N MET A 423 -13.47 -19.25 -9.53
CA MET A 423 -12.10 -19.38 -9.03
C MET A 423 -11.28 -20.32 -9.93
N GLN A 424 -11.88 -21.43 -10.37
CA GLN A 424 -11.22 -22.37 -11.28
C GLN A 424 -10.92 -21.74 -12.64
N VAL A 425 -11.87 -20.98 -13.21
CA VAL A 425 -11.70 -20.26 -14.50
C VAL A 425 -10.57 -19.24 -14.40
N ALA A 426 -10.53 -18.44 -13.35
CA ALA A 426 -9.44 -17.47 -13.13
C ALA A 426 -8.07 -18.15 -13.05
N MET A 427 -7.96 -19.26 -12.32
CA MET A 427 -6.73 -20.05 -12.24
C MET A 427 -6.35 -20.67 -13.58
N ALA A 428 -7.33 -21.19 -14.35
CA ALA A 428 -7.09 -21.77 -15.67
C ALA A 428 -6.55 -20.73 -16.66
N VAL A 429 -7.12 -19.53 -16.69
CA VAL A 429 -6.64 -18.41 -17.54
C VAL A 429 -5.21 -18.03 -17.17
N ALA A 430 -4.92 -17.85 -15.88
CA ALA A 430 -3.56 -17.53 -15.42
C ALA A 430 -2.56 -18.65 -15.74
N ALA A 431 -2.95 -19.92 -15.58
CA ALA A 431 -2.11 -21.07 -15.91
C ALA A 431 -1.82 -21.15 -17.42
N PHE A 432 -2.84 -20.95 -18.25
CA PHE A 432 -2.67 -20.88 -19.70
C PHE A 432 -1.66 -19.79 -20.10
N LEU A 433 -1.80 -18.58 -19.56
CA LEU A 433 -0.89 -17.48 -19.86
C LEU A 433 0.54 -17.74 -19.38
N CYS A 434 0.73 -18.42 -18.25
CA CYS A 434 2.06 -18.83 -17.79
C CYS A 434 2.77 -19.77 -18.77
N ILE A 435 2.02 -20.70 -19.38
CA ILE A 435 2.55 -21.63 -20.39
C ILE A 435 2.73 -20.91 -21.74
N PHE A 436 1.73 -20.14 -22.17
CA PHE A 436 1.75 -19.43 -23.44
C PHE A 436 2.98 -18.51 -23.56
N ILE A 437 3.25 -17.69 -22.56
CA ILE A 437 4.41 -16.77 -22.55
C ILE A 437 5.73 -17.55 -22.51
N GLY A 438 5.78 -18.68 -21.83
CA GLY A 438 6.96 -19.55 -21.84
C GLY A 438 7.22 -20.16 -23.21
N CYS A 439 6.19 -20.61 -23.92
CA CYS A 439 6.32 -21.24 -25.24
C CYS A 439 6.48 -20.22 -26.38
N TYR A 440 5.85 -19.04 -26.28
CA TYR A 440 5.84 -18.01 -27.32
C TYR A 440 6.38 -16.70 -26.79
N THR A 441 7.70 -16.61 -26.72
CA THR A 441 8.44 -15.46 -26.18
C THR A 441 8.24 -14.13 -26.92
N PRO A 442 8.06 -14.09 -28.27
CA PRO A 442 7.87 -12.84 -28.99
C PRO A 442 6.72 -12.00 -28.46
N TYR A 443 5.62 -12.64 -28.00
CA TYR A 443 4.48 -11.92 -27.45
C TYR A 443 4.85 -10.98 -26.30
N LEU A 444 5.78 -11.41 -25.41
CA LEU A 444 6.25 -10.59 -24.31
C LEU A 444 7.43 -9.68 -24.74
N TYR A 445 8.35 -10.21 -25.52
CA TYR A 445 9.61 -9.51 -25.83
C TYR A 445 9.39 -8.27 -26.70
N ASP A 446 8.41 -8.30 -27.62
CA ASP A 446 8.06 -7.17 -28.49
C ASP A 446 7.43 -5.98 -27.68
N MET A 447 6.89 -6.27 -26.48
CA MET A 447 6.32 -5.23 -25.60
C MET A 447 7.34 -4.60 -24.64
N LEU A 448 8.59 -5.13 -24.57
CA LEU A 448 9.59 -4.65 -23.63
C LEU A 448 10.14 -3.27 -24.02
N PRO A 449 10.71 -2.52 -23.07
CA PRO A 449 11.25 -1.18 -23.33
C PRO A 449 12.33 -1.13 -24.42
N PHE A 450 13.12 -2.20 -24.57
CA PHE A 450 14.18 -2.33 -25.57
C PHE A 450 13.96 -3.60 -26.41
N PRO A 451 12.97 -3.62 -27.33
CA PRO A 451 12.58 -4.83 -28.06
C PRO A 451 13.71 -5.39 -28.93
N ASP A 452 14.54 -4.54 -29.53
CA ASP A 452 15.68 -4.97 -30.37
C ASP A 452 16.70 -5.79 -29.56
N VAL A 453 16.93 -5.41 -28.28
CA VAL A 453 17.83 -6.14 -27.39
C VAL A 453 17.17 -7.45 -26.93
N ALA A 454 15.85 -7.42 -26.67
CA ALA A 454 15.11 -8.62 -26.28
C ALA A 454 15.07 -9.66 -27.41
N ALA A 455 14.95 -9.23 -28.68
CA ALA A 455 14.95 -10.09 -29.85
C ALA A 455 16.26 -10.88 -30.04
N GLN A 456 17.38 -10.32 -29.58
CA GLN A 456 18.70 -10.98 -29.62
C GLN A 456 18.90 -11.98 -28.48
N TYR A 457 18.06 -11.98 -27.47
CA TYR A 457 18.17 -12.88 -26.33
C TYR A 457 17.40 -14.20 -26.59
N HIS A 458 18.12 -15.32 -26.64
CA HIS A 458 17.59 -16.64 -26.93
C HIS A 458 17.61 -17.55 -25.71
N PRO A 459 16.53 -17.64 -24.91
CA PRO A 459 16.50 -18.43 -23.68
C PRO A 459 16.59 -19.93 -23.92
N TYR A 460 16.13 -20.43 -25.08
CA TYR A 460 16.06 -21.85 -25.41
C TYR A 460 17.35 -22.40 -26.06
N SER A 461 18.53 -22.06 -25.49
CA SER A 461 19.78 -22.69 -25.87
C SER A 461 19.94 -24.05 -25.16
N ALA A 462 20.61 -25.03 -25.79
CA ALA A 462 20.87 -26.33 -25.18
C ALA A 462 21.66 -26.21 -23.87
N ALA A 463 22.61 -25.27 -23.80
CA ALA A 463 23.39 -25.02 -22.59
C ALA A 463 22.49 -24.54 -21.43
N HIS A 464 21.66 -23.51 -21.67
CA HIS A 464 20.79 -22.97 -20.62
C HIS A 464 19.69 -23.94 -20.17
N ILE A 465 19.11 -24.73 -21.10
CA ILE A 465 18.16 -25.80 -20.75
C ILE A 465 18.85 -26.84 -19.86
N SER A 466 20.04 -27.30 -20.24
CA SER A 466 20.80 -28.28 -19.47
C SER A 466 21.17 -27.78 -18.08
N GLU A 467 21.67 -26.55 -17.98
CA GLU A 467 22.01 -25.90 -16.70
C GLU A 467 20.78 -25.83 -15.78
N THR A 468 19.66 -25.31 -16.30
CA THR A 468 18.43 -25.17 -15.53
C THR A 468 17.89 -26.51 -15.07
N LEU A 469 17.85 -27.53 -15.95
CA LEU A 469 17.39 -28.87 -15.59
C LEU A 469 18.29 -29.53 -14.56
N GLN A 470 19.62 -29.34 -14.61
CA GLN A 470 20.55 -29.81 -13.60
C GLN A 470 20.24 -29.20 -12.24
N ILE A 471 20.08 -27.86 -12.17
CA ILE A 471 19.73 -27.16 -10.92
C ILE A 471 18.42 -27.70 -10.35
N LEU A 472 17.40 -27.88 -11.17
CA LEU A 472 16.09 -28.40 -10.75
C LEU A 472 16.19 -29.83 -10.25
N LEU A 473 16.85 -30.72 -11.01
CA LEU A 473 16.99 -32.15 -10.65
C LEU A 473 17.79 -32.34 -9.35
N PHE A 474 18.94 -31.65 -9.20
CA PHE A 474 19.72 -31.75 -7.99
C PHE A 474 19.01 -31.14 -6.78
N THR A 475 18.25 -30.04 -6.97
CA THR A 475 17.42 -29.48 -5.91
C THR A 475 16.30 -30.43 -5.50
N ALA A 476 15.64 -31.10 -6.47
CA ALA A 476 14.64 -32.13 -6.18
C ALA A 476 15.24 -33.31 -5.42
N LEU A 477 16.40 -33.82 -5.87
CA LEU A 477 17.12 -34.88 -5.18
C LEU A 477 17.42 -34.47 -3.73
N GLY A 478 17.98 -33.26 -3.53
CA GLY A 478 18.26 -32.73 -2.19
C GLY A 478 17.01 -32.61 -1.32
N PHE A 479 15.88 -32.15 -1.88
CA PHE A 479 14.60 -32.05 -1.19
C PHE A 479 14.14 -33.42 -0.67
N PHE A 480 14.13 -34.46 -1.51
CA PHE A 480 13.67 -35.79 -1.11
C PHE A 480 14.62 -36.48 -0.15
N LEU A 481 15.94 -36.31 -0.31
CA LEU A 481 16.95 -36.84 0.65
C LEU A 481 16.81 -36.18 2.03
N LEU A 482 16.51 -34.88 2.07
CA LEU A 482 16.38 -34.09 3.30
C LEU A 482 14.94 -33.95 3.78
N LEU A 483 13.99 -34.68 3.20
CA LEU A 483 12.55 -34.50 3.44
C LEU A 483 12.20 -34.51 4.94
N LYS A 484 12.82 -35.39 5.73
CA LYS A 484 12.60 -35.46 7.19
C LYS A 484 13.02 -34.19 7.93
N LYS A 485 14.07 -33.50 7.45
CA LYS A 485 14.57 -32.23 8.03
C LYS A 485 13.79 -31.01 7.52
N LEU A 486 13.20 -31.11 6.34
CA LEU A 486 12.42 -30.06 5.70
C LEU A 486 10.93 -30.13 6.05
N THR A 487 10.51 -31.11 6.87
CA THR A 487 9.13 -31.23 7.35
C THR A 487 8.76 -29.96 8.12
N PRO A 488 7.63 -29.30 7.78
CA PRO A 488 7.20 -28.09 8.45
C PRO A 488 6.96 -28.31 9.95
N GLU A 489 7.42 -27.35 10.75
CA GLU A 489 7.21 -27.32 12.20
C GLU A 489 6.24 -26.20 12.60
N PRO A 490 5.45 -26.38 13.68
CA PRO A 490 4.49 -25.37 14.16
C PRO A 490 5.20 -24.24 14.92
N THR A 491 6.33 -23.77 14.40
CA THR A 491 7.17 -22.73 14.98
C THR A 491 7.01 -21.41 14.22
N ILE A 492 7.33 -20.30 14.86
CA ILE A 492 7.41 -18.97 14.25
C ILE A 492 8.88 -18.64 14.07
N SER A 493 9.30 -18.38 12.83
CA SER A 493 10.66 -17.92 12.55
C SER A 493 10.83 -16.47 13.02
N LEU A 494 11.90 -16.19 13.75
CA LEU A 494 12.25 -14.86 14.17
C LEU A 494 12.73 -14.06 12.94
N ASP A 495 12.10 -12.94 12.68
CA ASP A 495 12.43 -12.05 11.56
C ASP A 495 12.98 -10.70 12.07
N LEU A 496 13.58 -9.90 11.19
CA LEU A 496 14.15 -8.59 11.52
C LEU A 496 13.11 -7.63 12.13
N ASP A 497 11.83 -7.85 11.87
CA ASP A 497 10.74 -7.06 12.44
C ASP A 497 10.66 -7.18 13.97
N TRP A 498 11.18 -8.25 14.56
CA TRP A 498 11.25 -8.40 16.00
C TRP A 498 12.01 -7.23 16.66
N PHE A 499 13.13 -6.80 16.07
CA PHE A 499 13.95 -5.71 16.63
C PHE A 499 13.20 -4.39 16.67
N TYR A 500 12.57 -3.98 15.57
CA TYR A 500 11.83 -2.72 15.57
C TYR A 500 10.48 -2.81 16.28
N ARG A 501 9.86 -3.99 16.36
CA ARG A 501 8.69 -4.20 17.23
C ARG A 501 9.06 -4.05 18.72
N MET A 502 10.22 -4.57 19.12
CA MET A 502 10.74 -4.38 20.49
C MET A 502 11.11 -2.91 20.74
N GLY A 503 11.80 -2.29 19.80
CA GLY A 503 12.10 -0.85 19.84
C GLY A 503 10.84 0.00 19.94
N GLY A 504 9.81 -0.31 19.16
CA GLY A 504 8.50 0.35 19.24
C GLY A 504 7.82 0.20 20.60
N ARG A 505 7.92 -0.98 21.26
CA ARG A 505 7.43 -1.18 22.62
C ARG A 505 8.19 -0.35 23.64
N LEU A 506 9.51 -0.28 23.52
CA LEU A 506 10.37 0.54 24.37
C LEU A 506 10.05 2.03 24.20
N PHE A 507 9.91 2.49 22.96
CA PHE A 507 9.53 3.87 22.67
C PHE A 507 8.14 4.22 23.23
N TYR A 508 7.15 3.34 23.05
CA TYR A 508 5.81 3.52 23.61
C TYR A 508 5.83 3.58 25.15
N TRP A 509 6.62 2.70 25.78
CA TRP A 509 6.81 2.74 27.23
C TRP A 509 7.43 4.07 27.68
N PHE A 510 8.46 4.55 26.97
CA PHE A 510 9.12 5.82 27.23
C PHE A 510 8.15 7.01 27.08
N ALA A 511 7.39 7.03 25.99
CA ALA A 511 6.40 8.09 25.76
C ALA A 511 5.29 8.07 26.81
N ARG A 512 4.76 6.89 27.15
CA ARG A 512 3.63 6.75 28.08
C ARG A 512 4.01 6.97 29.55
N LYS A 513 5.23 6.63 29.96
CA LYS A 513 5.62 6.76 31.38
C LYS A 513 6.49 8.00 31.62
N PRO A 514 7.77 8.06 31.20
CA PRO A 514 8.61 9.22 31.49
C PRO A 514 8.05 10.53 30.93
N VAL A 515 7.76 10.57 29.60
CA VAL A 515 7.31 11.80 28.94
C VAL A 515 5.96 12.26 29.49
N GLN A 516 5.00 11.35 29.62
CA GLN A 516 3.68 11.69 30.18
C GLN A 516 3.77 12.15 31.65
N SER A 517 4.70 11.59 32.44
CA SER A 517 4.92 12.05 33.83
C SER A 517 5.45 13.49 33.87
N VAL A 518 6.35 13.84 32.98
CA VAL A 518 6.86 15.21 32.84
C VAL A 518 5.75 16.14 32.38
N ASP A 519 5.00 15.77 31.37
CA ASP A 519 3.86 16.54 30.85
C ASP A 519 2.81 16.80 31.94
N ASN A 520 2.44 15.76 32.68
CA ASN A 520 1.53 15.90 33.82
C ASN A 520 2.07 16.82 34.90
N ALA A 521 3.37 16.72 35.25
CA ALA A 521 4.00 17.57 36.27
C ALA A 521 4.04 19.05 35.82
N VAL A 522 4.36 19.28 34.54
CA VAL A 522 4.32 20.65 33.97
C VAL A 522 2.89 21.19 33.93
N GLY A 523 1.93 20.37 33.51
CA GLY A 523 0.52 20.75 33.50
C GLY A 523 -0.03 21.06 34.90
N GLU A 524 0.36 20.26 35.90
CA GLU A 524 -0.02 20.52 37.29
C GLU A 524 0.63 21.78 37.86
N ALA A 525 1.90 22.00 37.57
CA ALA A 525 2.59 23.23 37.95
C ALA A 525 1.95 24.47 37.31
N TRP A 526 1.65 24.41 36.03
CA TRP A 526 0.94 25.47 35.29
C TRP A 526 -0.46 25.73 35.87
N ASN A 527 -1.19 24.70 36.21
CA ASN A 527 -2.50 24.84 36.82
C ASN A 527 -2.41 25.50 38.20
N ARG A 528 -1.50 25.01 39.04
CA ARG A 528 -1.35 25.54 40.43
C ARG A 528 -0.79 26.95 40.48
N GLN A 529 0.21 27.27 39.66
CA GLN A 529 0.93 28.55 39.71
C GLN A 529 0.38 29.59 38.74
N GLY A 530 -0.28 29.18 37.66
CA GLY A 530 -0.84 30.05 36.63
C GLY A 530 -2.36 30.16 36.70
N ILE A 531 -3.07 29.09 36.36
CA ILE A 531 -4.53 29.15 36.13
C ILE A 531 -5.30 29.39 37.44
N VAL A 532 -4.97 28.68 38.51
CA VAL A 532 -5.68 28.85 39.81
C VAL A 532 -5.52 30.24 40.40
N PRO A 533 -4.33 30.85 40.49
CA PRO A 533 -4.16 32.25 40.92
C PRO A 533 -4.91 33.22 39.99
N LEU A 534 -4.80 33.06 38.69
CA LEU A 534 -5.51 33.88 37.71
C LEU A 534 -7.03 33.85 37.92
N MET A 535 -7.58 32.65 38.10
CA MET A 535 -9.02 32.48 38.37
C MET A 535 -9.44 33.07 39.74
N ARG A 536 -8.57 33.02 40.75
CA ARG A 536 -8.83 33.68 42.04
C ARG A 536 -8.86 35.20 41.90
N THR A 537 -7.91 35.77 41.18
CA THR A 537 -7.88 37.22 40.90
C THR A 537 -9.08 37.63 40.06
N ALA A 538 -9.42 36.87 39.03
CA ALA A 538 -10.62 37.14 38.22
C ALA A 538 -11.92 37.12 39.05
N ARG A 539 -12.08 36.14 39.95
CA ARG A 539 -13.22 36.10 40.89
C ARG A 539 -13.24 37.26 41.85
N PHE A 540 -12.06 37.67 42.37
CA PHE A 540 -11.98 38.83 43.24
C PHE A 540 -12.40 40.10 42.50
N TRP A 541 -11.91 40.33 41.28
CA TRP A 541 -12.30 41.51 40.50
C TRP A 541 -13.77 41.49 40.08
N SER A 542 -14.30 40.32 39.74
CA SER A 542 -15.74 40.18 39.48
C SER A 542 -16.59 40.47 40.72
N TRP A 543 -16.17 39.97 41.91
CA TRP A 543 -16.86 40.29 43.17
C TRP A 543 -16.77 41.79 43.49
N PHE A 544 -15.57 42.40 43.31
CA PHE A 544 -15.38 43.84 43.53
C PHE A 544 -16.21 44.71 42.57
N ASP A 545 -16.31 44.31 41.34
CA ASP A 545 -17.13 44.96 40.33
C ASP A 545 -18.61 44.97 40.79
N TRP A 546 -19.14 43.79 41.11
CA TRP A 546 -20.53 43.65 41.54
C TRP A 546 -20.86 44.35 42.88
N HIS A 547 -20.00 44.18 43.88
CA HIS A 547 -20.28 44.68 45.26
C HIS A 547 -19.66 46.04 45.53
N GLY A 548 -18.62 46.42 44.84
CA GLY A 548 -18.00 47.71 44.92
C GLY A 548 -18.59 48.71 43.92
N ILE A 549 -18.24 48.53 42.65
CA ILE A 549 -18.56 49.51 41.60
C ILE A 549 -20.07 49.57 41.31
N ASP A 550 -20.69 48.46 41.01
CA ASP A 550 -22.12 48.41 40.69
C ASP A 550 -22.98 48.82 41.90
N THR A 551 -22.60 48.43 43.10
CA THR A 551 -23.33 48.85 44.30
C THR A 551 -23.26 50.36 44.53
N VAL A 552 -22.13 51.00 44.26
CA VAL A 552 -21.98 52.47 44.37
C VAL A 552 -22.78 53.17 43.22
N VAL A 553 -22.66 52.67 41.98
CA VAL A 553 -23.38 53.21 40.83
C VAL A 553 -24.89 53.07 41.01
N ASP A 554 -25.35 51.89 41.37
CA ASP A 554 -26.78 51.64 41.63
C ASP A 554 -27.27 52.34 42.89
N GLY A 555 -26.39 52.49 43.89
CA GLY A 555 -26.66 53.23 45.14
C GLY A 555 -26.87 54.70 44.85
N THR A 556 -25.98 55.31 44.08
CA THR A 556 -26.13 56.72 43.63
C THR A 556 -27.41 56.89 42.75
N ALA A 557 -27.66 55.99 41.84
CA ALA A 557 -28.88 56.03 41.03
C ALA A 557 -30.15 55.91 41.86
N ARG A 558 -30.15 55.03 42.88
CA ARG A 558 -31.23 54.90 43.88
C ARG A 558 -31.37 56.16 44.75
N GLY A 559 -30.26 56.75 45.17
CA GLY A 559 -30.25 58.02 45.89
C GLY A 559 -30.84 59.15 45.09
N VAL A 560 -30.41 59.31 43.83
CA VAL A 560 -30.97 60.32 42.90
C VAL A 560 -32.47 60.10 42.68
N ARG A 561 -32.90 58.82 42.51
CA ARG A 561 -34.33 58.48 42.37
C ARG A 561 -35.11 58.82 43.66
N ALA A 562 -34.54 58.53 44.83
CA ALA A 562 -35.18 58.83 46.09
C ALA A 562 -35.33 60.35 46.26
N LEU A 563 -34.26 61.11 45.98
CA LEU A 563 -34.29 62.60 45.98
C LEU A 563 -35.31 63.14 44.99
N GLY A 564 -35.34 62.58 43.77
CA GLY A 564 -36.34 62.92 42.74
C GLY A 564 -37.76 62.59 43.19
N GLY A 565 -37.92 61.47 43.92
CA GLY A 565 -39.20 61.11 44.56
C GLY A 565 -39.68 62.09 45.62
N VAL A 566 -38.76 62.59 46.45
CA VAL A 566 -39.06 63.64 47.45
C VAL A 566 -39.40 64.97 46.73
N LEU A 567 -38.61 65.37 45.76
CA LEU A 567 -38.88 66.57 44.95
C LEU A 567 -40.23 66.48 44.22
N ARG A 568 -40.62 65.32 43.79
CA ARG A 568 -41.89 65.07 43.14
C ARG A 568 -43.10 65.27 44.09
N LEU A 569 -42.92 65.05 45.40
CA LEU A 569 -43.97 65.32 46.39
C LEU A 569 -44.31 66.83 46.48
N VAL A 570 -43.34 67.68 46.11
CA VAL A 570 -43.56 69.15 46.08
C VAL A 570 -44.30 69.56 44.83
N GLN A 571 -44.27 68.70 43.75
CA GLN A 571 -45.02 68.96 42.52
C GLN A 571 -46.41 68.31 42.55
N SER A 572 -47.38 69.06 42.93
CA SER A 572 -48.78 68.61 43.10
C SER A 572 -49.55 68.30 41.82
N GLY A 573 -48.89 68.40 40.64
CA GLY A 573 -49.59 68.26 39.34
C GLY A 573 -50.57 69.34 38.99
N SER A 574 -50.93 70.20 39.90
CA SER A 574 -51.78 71.34 39.70
C SER A 574 -50.89 72.55 39.47
N LEU A 575 -51.03 73.18 38.31
CA LEU A 575 -50.33 74.42 37.92
C LEU A 575 -50.52 75.52 38.96
N GLN A 576 -51.75 75.65 39.53
CA GLN A 576 -52.07 76.61 40.56
C GLN A 576 -51.32 76.42 41.86
N ILE A 577 -51.26 75.17 42.34
CA ILE A 577 -50.55 74.83 43.59
C ILE A 577 -49.02 75.01 43.40
N ASN A 578 -48.48 74.65 42.27
CA ASN A 578 -47.07 74.84 41.98
C ASN A 578 -46.66 76.29 41.86
N ILE A 579 -47.56 77.18 41.28
CA ILE A 579 -47.30 78.61 41.26
C ILE A 579 -47.38 79.25 42.67
N ILE A 580 -48.37 78.78 43.48
CA ILE A 580 -48.46 79.21 44.88
C ILE A 580 -47.21 78.83 45.71
N SER A 581 -46.80 77.53 45.52
CA SER A 581 -45.61 77.02 46.22
C SER A 581 -44.34 77.80 45.81
N MET A 582 -44.19 78.10 44.55
CA MET A 582 -43.04 78.87 44.02
C MET A 582 -43.11 80.32 44.53
N ALA A 583 -44.26 80.92 44.52
CA ALA A 583 -44.45 82.29 45.11
C ALA A 583 -44.14 82.32 46.61
N ALA A 584 -44.56 81.27 47.36
CA ALA A 584 -44.31 81.17 48.75
C ALA A 584 -42.79 81.02 49.05
N VAL A 585 -42.10 80.20 48.26
CA VAL A 585 -40.61 80.03 48.39
C VAL A 585 -39.89 81.30 48.04
N VAL A 586 -40.30 81.99 46.98
CA VAL A 586 -39.70 83.32 46.62
C VAL A 586 -39.99 84.33 47.68
N ALA A 587 -41.18 84.38 48.23
CA ALA A 587 -41.52 85.27 49.35
C ALA A 587 -40.68 84.98 50.60
N LEU A 588 -40.52 83.65 50.92
CA LEU A 588 -39.66 83.20 52.04
C LEU A 588 -38.20 83.61 51.83
N VAL A 589 -37.62 83.44 50.66
CA VAL A 589 -36.26 83.82 50.35
C VAL A 589 -36.11 85.31 50.38
N LEU A 590 -37.04 86.08 49.85
CA LEU A 590 -36.99 87.52 49.90
C LEU A 590 -37.14 88.11 51.36
N THR A 591 -37.94 87.36 52.17
CA THR A 591 -38.10 87.73 53.58
C THR A 591 -36.75 87.43 54.36
N LEU A 592 -36.18 86.27 54.11
CA LEU A 592 -34.88 85.91 54.68
C LEU A 592 -33.75 86.86 54.25
N LEU A 593 -33.74 87.31 53.02
CA LEU A 593 -32.76 88.32 52.51
C LEU A 593 -33.03 89.69 53.03
N ALA A 594 -34.20 90.05 53.51
CA ALA A 594 -34.55 91.35 54.17
C ALA A 594 -34.14 91.38 55.62
N PHE A 595 -33.79 90.21 56.25
CA PHE A 595 -33.30 90.09 57.62
C PHE A 595 -31.79 89.86 57.71
N VAL A 596 -31.06 89.77 56.56
CA VAL A 596 -29.61 89.83 56.46
C VAL A 596 -29.15 91.19 55.97
#